data_57880cee767a5fe9d2ad1051f3452526
#
_entry.id   57880cee767a5fe9d2ad1051f3452526
#
_cell.length_a   1.000
_cell.length_b   1.000
_cell.length_c   1.000
_cell.angle_alpha   90.00
_cell.angle_beta   90.00
_cell.angle_gamma   90.00
#
_symmetry.space_group_name_H-M   'P 1'
#
loop_
_entity.id
_entity.type
_entity.pdbx_description
1 polymer ?
#
loop_
_entity_poly.entity_id
_entity_poly.type
_entity_poly.pdbx_seq_one_letter_code
_entity_poly.pdbx_strand_id
1 'polypeptide(L)'
;LLACSGQYAGIVAAGLIVDGGIYRHEFVSTAVIDGLMRVQLDTGVPVVSAALTPQDFLSEGQPAFFREHFVTKGAEAAHACVETIGALQQHKVA
;
A
#
# COMPACT_ATOMS: atom_id res chain seq x y z
N LEU A 1 0.09 8.22 13.05
CA LEU A 1 -0.54 9.52 13.36
C LEU A 1 -1.87 9.69 12.65
N LEU A 2 -1.92 9.51 11.34
CA LEU A 2 -3.17 9.68 10.57
C LEU A 2 -4.27 8.70 11.02
N ALA A 3 -3.89 7.44 11.25
CA ALA A 3 -4.86 6.42 11.66
C ALA A 3 -5.43 6.67 13.04
N CYS A 4 -4.66 7.29 13.94
CA CYS A 4 -5.11 7.60 15.30
C CYS A 4 -5.85 8.93 15.40
N SER A 5 -5.89 9.73 14.33
CA SER A 5 -6.50 11.07 14.38
C SER A 5 -8.02 11.05 14.47
N GLY A 6 -8.66 9.96 14.07
CA GLY A 6 -10.12 9.86 14.00
C GLY A 6 -10.74 10.59 12.82
N GLN A 7 -9.92 11.13 11.91
CA GLN A 7 -10.40 11.94 10.79
C GLN A 7 -10.52 11.16 9.48
N TYR A 8 -9.92 9.96 9.40
CA TYR A 8 -9.88 9.17 8.18
C TYR A 8 -10.41 7.77 8.43
N ALA A 9 -11.29 7.32 7.56
CA ALA A 9 -11.90 6.00 7.64
C ALA A 9 -10.99 4.90 7.07
N GLY A 10 -10.03 5.28 6.25
CA GLY A 10 -9.06 4.36 5.67
C GLY A 10 -7.86 5.14 5.12
N ILE A 11 -6.77 4.43 4.90
CA ILE A 11 -5.51 5.02 4.43
C ILE A 11 -4.98 4.17 3.29
N VAL A 12 -4.55 4.82 2.22
CA VAL A 12 -3.76 4.19 1.16
C VAL A 12 -2.33 4.67 1.30
N ALA A 13 -1.41 3.75 1.54
CA ALA A 13 0.00 4.05 1.63
C ALA A 13 0.68 3.70 0.32
N ALA A 14 1.12 4.71 -0.42
CA ALA A 14 1.73 4.54 -1.72
C ALA A 14 3.23 4.77 -1.65
N GLY A 15 3.99 3.93 -2.32
CA GLY A 15 5.44 4.05 -2.39
C GLY A 15 6.00 3.14 -3.47
N LEU A 16 7.21 3.43 -3.90
CA LEU A 16 7.93 2.64 -4.88
C LEU A 16 9.28 2.26 -4.30
N ILE A 17 9.53 0.96 -4.17
CA ILE A 17 10.78 0.43 -3.66
C ILE A 17 11.47 -0.29 -4.83
N VAL A 18 12.55 0.33 -5.31
CA VAL A 18 13.26 -0.12 -6.52
C VAL A 18 14.47 -0.96 -6.12
N ASP A 19 14.64 -2.09 -6.82
CA ASP A 19 15.86 -2.88 -6.71
C ASP A 19 16.97 -2.18 -7.49
N GLY A 20 17.85 -1.50 -6.75
CA GLY A 20 19.00 -0.80 -7.32
C GLY A 20 20.21 -1.68 -7.57
N GLY A 21 20.15 -2.94 -7.17
CA GLY A 21 21.25 -3.90 -7.39
C GLY A 21 22.40 -3.80 -6.38
N ILE A 22 22.38 -2.85 -5.46
CA ILE A 22 23.44 -2.66 -4.47
C ILE A 22 23.02 -3.14 -3.09
N TYR A 23 21.81 -2.79 -2.68
CA TYR A 23 21.27 -3.18 -1.38
C TYR A 23 20.06 -4.10 -1.56
N ARG A 24 19.79 -4.89 -0.54
CA ARG A 24 18.63 -5.80 -0.56
C ARG A 24 17.35 -5.03 -0.26
N HIS A 25 16.65 -4.65 -1.32
CA HIS A 25 15.39 -3.90 -1.22
C HIS A 25 14.29 -4.71 -0.52
N GLU A 26 14.36 -6.04 -0.53
CA GLU A 26 13.36 -6.91 0.10
C GLU A 26 13.31 -6.72 1.61
N PHE A 27 14.39 -6.34 2.26
CA PHE A 27 14.38 -6.06 3.70
C PHE A 27 13.58 -4.79 4.01
N VAL A 28 13.76 -3.77 3.20
CA VAL A 28 12.99 -2.51 3.32
C VAL A 28 11.52 -2.76 3.03
N SER A 29 11.24 -3.52 1.98
CA SER A 29 9.87 -3.85 1.58
C SER A 29 9.15 -4.60 2.69
N THR A 30 9.78 -5.60 3.29
CA THR A 30 9.20 -6.36 4.39
C THR A 30 8.90 -5.45 5.59
N ALA A 31 9.85 -4.60 5.96
CA ALA A 31 9.66 -3.69 7.09
C ALA A 31 8.50 -2.72 6.87
N VAL A 32 8.38 -2.17 5.65
CA VAL A 32 7.30 -1.24 5.31
C VAL A 32 5.94 -1.94 5.37
N ILE A 33 5.82 -3.11 4.73
CA ILE A 33 4.56 -3.83 4.67
C ILE A 33 4.14 -4.32 6.05
N ASP A 34 5.06 -4.84 6.84
CA ASP A 34 4.77 -5.27 8.22
C ASP A 34 4.36 -4.09 9.09
N GLY A 35 5.00 -2.93 8.91
CA GLY A 35 4.64 -1.72 9.64
C GLY A 35 3.24 -1.23 9.32
N LEU A 36 2.85 -1.25 8.04
CA LEU A 36 1.51 -0.87 7.62
C LEU A 36 0.46 -1.81 8.20
N MET A 37 0.73 -3.11 8.18
CA MET A 37 -0.19 -4.11 8.77
C MET A 37 -0.35 -3.88 10.27
N ARG A 38 0.74 -3.58 10.97
CA ARG A 38 0.70 -3.30 12.39
C ARG A 38 -0.19 -2.10 12.72
N VAL A 39 -0.06 -1.02 11.94
CA VAL A 39 -0.91 0.16 12.12
C VAL A 39 -2.38 -0.21 11.96
N GLN A 40 -2.70 -0.99 10.93
CA GLN A 40 -4.08 -1.43 10.69
C GLN A 40 -4.62 -2.24 11.88
N LEU A 41 -3.85 -3.19 12.37
CA LEU A 41 -4.27 -4.05 13.48
C LEU A 41 -4.38 -3.28 14.79
N ASP A 42 -3.45 -2.36 15.06
CA ASP A 42 -3.43 -1.61 16.32
C ASP A 42 -4.52 -0.54 16.36
N THR A 43 -4.89 0.05 15.24
CA THR A 43 -5.84 1.17 15.20
C THR A 43 -7.24 0.78 14.76
N GLY A 44 -7.39 -0.35 14.09
CA GLY A 44 -8.65 -0.76 13.47
C GLY A 44 -9.02 0.03 12.22
N VAL A 45 -8.16 0.94 11.76
CA VAL A 45 -8.36 1.69 10.51
C VAL A 45 -7.72 0.90 9.37
N PRO A 46 -8.46 0.59 8.29
CA PRO A 46 -7.87 -0.14 7.17
C PRO A 46 -6.75 0.65 6.52
N VAL A 47 -5.63 -0.01 6.33
CA VAL A 47 -4.45 0.55 5.67
C VAL A 47 -4.15 -0.34 4.46
N VAL A 48 -4.39 0.19 3.27
CA VAL A 48 -4.15 -0.53 2.03
C VAL A 48 -2.75 -0.18 1.54
N SER A 49 -1.95 -1.21 1.29
CA SER A 49 -0.60 -1.02 0.79
C SER A 49 -0.61 -0.90 -0.74
N ALA A 50 -0.14 0.23 -1.23
CA ALA A 50 0.26 0.41 -2.61
C ALA A 50 1.79 0.63 -2.67
N ALA A 51 2.52 0.01 -1.75
CA ALA A 51 3.97 -0.02 -1.76
C ALA A 51 4.41 -1.08 -2.78
N LEU A 52 4.82 -0.63 -3.95
CA LEU A 52 5.13 -1.48 -5.09
C LEU A 52 6.61 -1.80 -5.11
N THR A 53 6.91 -3.07 -5.37
CA THR A 53 8.29 -3.59 -5.28
C THR A 53 8.66 -4.30 -6.58
N PRO A 54 8.74 -3.56 -7.71
CA PRO A 54 9.03 -4.19 -9.00
C PRO A 54 10.45 -4.73 -9.05
N GLN A 55 10.61 -5.91 -9.65
CA GLN A 55 11.91 -6.45 -9.98
C GLN A 55 12.37 -5.89 -11.32
N ASP A 56 13.69 -5.69 -11.47
CA ASP A 56 14.31 -5.23 -12.72
C ASP A 56 13.71 -3.92 -13.24
N PHE A 57 13.21 -3.06 -12.34
CA PHE A 57 12.55 -1.82 -12.73
C PHE A 57 13.46 -0.93 -13.61
N LEU A 58 14.77 -0.95 -13.33
CA LEU A 58 15.73 -0.11 -14.05
C LEU A 58 16.20 -0.73 -15.39
N SER A 59 15.76 -1.94 -15.71
CA SER A 59 16.09 -2.57 -17.00
C SER A 59 15.38 -1.83 -18.15
N GLU A 60 15.97 -1.94 -19.34
CA GLU A 60 15.46 -1.27 -20.52
C GLU A 60 14.00 -1.66 -20.80
N GLY A 61 13.16 -0.66 -21.03
CA GLY A 61 11.73 -0.84 -21.30
C GLY A 61 10.86 -1.06 -20.07
N GLN A 62 11.42 -1.40 -18.93
CA GLN A 62 10.65 -1.66 -17.71
C GLN A 62 10.00 -0.41 -17.12
N PRO A 63 10.65 0.77 -17.07
CA PRO A 63 9.99 1.95 -16.54
C PRO A 63 8.71 2.34 -17.28
N ALA A 64 8.70 2.19 -18.61
CA ALA A 64 7.50 2.49 -19.40
C ALA A 64 6.37 1.51 -19.10
N PHE A 65 6.70 0.21 -19.01
CA PHE A 65 5.74 -0.83 -18.66
C PHE A 65 5.12 -0.56 -17.26
N PHE A 66 5.96 -0.29 -16.27
CA PHE A 66 5.48 -0.09 -14.90
C PHE A 66 4.69 1.22 -14.75
N ARG A 67 4.96 2.23 -15.57
CA ARG A 67 4.18 3.47 -15.53
C ARG A 67 2.70 3.21 -15.75
N GLU A 68 2.36 2.44 -16.78
CA GLU A 68 0.97 2.07 -17.07
C GLU A 68 0.42 1.11 -16.01
N HIS A 69 1.23 0.15 -15.60
CA HIS A 69 0.85 -0.82 -14.58
C HIS A 69 0.50 -0.12 -13.25
N PHE A 70 1.26 0.91 -12.87
CA PHE A 70 1.03 1.61 -11.61
C PHE A 70 -0.26 2.43 -11.63
N VAL A 71 -0.68 2.94 -12.77
CA VAL A 71 -1.99 3.59 -12.88
C VAL A 71 -3.10 2.62 -12.51
N THR A 72 -3.04 1.40 -13.05
CA THR A 72 -4.00 0.34 -12.72
C THR A 72 -3.92 -0.03 -11.24
N LYS A 73 -2.71 -0.16 -10.70
CA LYS A 73 -2.51 -0.51 -9.29
C LYS A 73 -3.03 0.56 -8.35
N GLY A 74 -2.88 1.84 -8.70
CA GLY A 74 -3.45 2.94 -7.92
C GLY A 74 -4.97 2.88 -7.85
N ALA A 75 -5.60 2.63 -8.98
CA ALA A 75 -7.05 2.49 -9.04
C ALA A 75 -7.53 1.28 -8.22
N GLU A 76 -6.84 0.15 -8.32
CA GLU A 76 -7.15 -1.05 -7.53
C GLU A 76 -7.03 -0.78 -6.03
N ALA A 77 -5.97 -0.10 -5.61
CA ALA A 77 -5.75 0.20 -4.20
C ALA A 77 -6.85 1.11 -3.64
N ALA A 78 -7.22 2.15 -4.37
CA ALA A 78 -8.29 3.04 -3.96
C ALA A 78 -9.63 2.29 -3.84
N HIS A 79 -9.93 1.44 -4.81
CA HIS A 79 -11.15 0.66 -4.83
C HIS A 79 -11.20 -0.32 -3.66
N ALA A 80 -10.10 -1.03 -3.39
CA ALA A 80 -9.98 -1.95 -2.27
C ALA A 80 -10.18 -1.22 -0.94
N CYS A 81 -9.63 -0.01 -0.80
CA CYS A 81 -9.78 0.79 0.40
C CYS A 81 -11.25 1.15 0.65
N VAL A 82 -11.94 1.63 -0.38
CA VAL A 82 -13.35 1.99 -0.27
C VAL A 82 -14.22 0.77 0.07
N GLU A 83 -13.98 -0.35 -0.57
CA GLU A 83 -14.71 -1.59 -0.28
C GLU A 83 -14.48 -2.06 1.15
N THR A 84 -13.24 -2.01 1.62
CA THR A 84 -12.90 -2.42 2.98
C THR A 84 -13.57 -1.53 4.01
N ILE A 85 -13.57 -0.21 3.79
CA ILE A 85 -14.26 0.74 4.67
C ILE A 85 -15.74 0.40 4.75
N GLY A 86 -16.37 0.16 3.60
CA GLY A 86 -17.80 -0.19 3.53
C GLY A 86 -18.11 -1.49 4.28
N ALA A 87 -17.27 -2.51 4.09
CA ALA A 87 -17.45 -3.79 4.77
C ALA A 87 -17.32 -3.65 6.29
N LEU A 88 -16.34 -2.89 6.76
CA LEU A 88 -16.17 -2.67 8.20
C LEU A 88 -17.34 -1.91 8.81
N GLN A 89 -17.89 -0.94 8.10
CA GLN A 89 -19.06 -0.19 8.58
C GLN A 89 -20.29 -1.08 8.71
N GLN A 90 -20.48 -2.04 7.79
CA GLN A 90 -21.58 -3.01 7.89
C GLN A 90 -21.45 -3.91 9.10
N HIS A 91 -20.24 -4.20 9.56
CA HIS A 91 -19.97 -5.08 10.68
C HIS A 91 -19.74 -4.34 12.00
N LYS A 92 -19.80 -3.02 12.00
CA LYS A 92 -19.83 -2.24 13.23
C LYS A 92 -21.22 -2.36 13.85
N VAL A 93 -21.40 -3.42 14.58
CA VAL A 93 -22.61 -3.57 15.39
C VAL A 93 -22.42 -2.76 16.65
N ALA A 94 -23.34 -1.93 16.90
CA ALA A 94 -23.37 -1.15 18.12
C ALA A 94 -23.34 -2.04 19.36
#